data_49adb19c98fbb335d0ec2bdaa67b6ddc
#
_entry.id   49adb19c98fbb335d0ec2bdaa67b6ddc
#
_cell.length_a   1.000
_cell.length_b   1.000
_cell.length_c   1.000
_cell.angle_alpha   90.00
_cell.angle_beta   90.00
_cell.angle_gamma   90.00
#
_symmetry.space_group_name_H-M   'P 1'
#
loop_
_entity.id
_entity.type
_entity.pdbx_description
1 polymer ?
#
loop_
_entity_poly.entity_id
_entity_poly.type
_entity_poly.pdbx_seq_one_letter_code
_entity_poly.pdbx_strand_id
1 'polypeptide(L)'
;RNVAEQLPPETIALLYGRYLHASVSKLELYARCGFAYFLKYGLRLKEREMYQVDVRNVGVILHSVMEGLFKQVRDTRNNDWENFPEDERMLMVTELVNRAAEESAGDFFEDNARNAYMLQMIERMAQTSAGMLQKHIRLGSMKPGMLEKTFDSAKDEVGSYLFELPNQIQMSINGKIDRVDVEEEDGTVYIKVIDYKSSTRKLSLEEVLNGEQLQLVTYSAIAYEIEKMIYPDKNIQIAGLLYYSFDDPVIEIESSEIDTDTEQPEFSDQEKLDAERMEKMKLQGFVNESPAVIQRMDHTCNQSLPVKLDKNGDIKKSENVVSTDQIRTIMELTRENIEEIGNQIAEGKIAIEPYKNKSNTGCDYCEFKNICHFDVKNGGNQYRRPDNAVSYTHLRAHETRSNL
;
A
#
# COMPACT_ATOMS: atom_id res chain seq x y z
N ARG A 1 22.39 24.11 -9.83
CA ARG A 1 22.30 24.69 -8.46
C ARG A 1 20.90 24.48 -7.95
N ASN A 2 20.78 24.04 -6.69
CA ASN A 2 19.50 24.06 -5.97
C ASN A 2 19.13 25.54 -5.77
N VAL A 3 18.45 26.13 -6.74
CA VAL A 3 17.88 27.47 -6.61
C VAL A 3 16.45 27.25 -6.14
N ALA A 4 16.05 27.95 -5.08
CA ALA A 4 14.65 27.98 -4.64
C ALA A 4 13.85 28.76 -5.71
N GLU A 5 13.38 28.03 -6.72
CA GLU A 5 12.55 28.61 -7.76
C GLU A 5 11.09 28.54 -7.34
N GLN A 6 10.41 29.65 -7.50
CA GLN A 6 9.00 29.81 -7.19
C GLN A 6 8.27 30.39 -8.39
N LEU A 7 7.22 29.74 -8.81
CA LEU A 7 6.36 30.21 -9.89
C LEU A 7 5.45 31.35 -9.38
N PRO A 8 5.20 32.37 -10.20
CA PRO A 8 4.25 33.41 -9.84
C PRO A 8 2.80 32.88 -9.82
N PRO A 9 1.89 33.45 -9.02
CA PRO A 9 0.51 32.99 -8.87
C PRO A 9 -0.26 32.83 -10.17
N GLU A 10 -0.03 33.70 -11.15
CA GLU A 10 -0.69 33.62 -12.45
C GLU A 10 -0.30 32.35 -13.21
N THR A 11 0.97 31.94 -13.10
CA THR A 11 1.46 30.71 -13.71
C THR A 11 0.87 29.49 -13.02
N ILE A 12 0.76 29.51 -11.69
CA ILE A 12 0.16 28.42 -10.92
C ILE A 12 -1.31 28.24 -11.30
N ALA A 13 -2.07 29.34 -11.38
CA ALA A 13 -3.48 29.32 -11.78
C ALA A 13 -3.64 28.78 -13.22
N LEU A 14 -2.68 29.05 -14.11
CA LEU A 14 -2.68 28.53 -15.47
C LEU A 14 -2.38 27.00 -15.51
N LEU A 15 -1.44 26.53 -14.69
CA LEU A 15 -0.98 25.15 -14.69
C LEU A 15 -1.96 24.21 -13.97
N TYR A 16 -2.46 24.61 -12.81
CA TYR A 16 -3.23 23.76 -11.90
C TYR A 16 -4.69 24.17 -11.73
N GLY A 17 -5.08 25.39 -12.17
CA GLY A 17 -6.44 25.91 -11.98
C GLY A 17 -6.73 26.28 -10.53
N ARG A 18 -8.02 26.32 -10.18
CA ARG A 18 -8.49 26.59 -8.81
C ARG A 18 -8.81 25.32 -8.02
N TYR A 19 -8.81 24.17 -8.68
CA TYR A 19 -9.13 22.88 -8.09
C TYR A 19 -8.00 21.89 -8.37
N LEU A 20 -7.25 21.52 -7.35
CA LEU A 20 -6.19 20.54 -7.42
C LEU A 20 -6.74 19.16 -7.05
N HIS A 21 -7.06 18.34 -8.04
CA HIS A 21 -7.41 16.94 -7.83
C HIS A 21 -6.13 16.12 -7.68
N ALA A 22 -5.76 15.82 -6.44
CA ALA A 22 -4.55 15.12 -6.12
C ALA A 22 -4.82 13.63 -5.84
N SER A 23 -4.03 12.74 -6.45
CA SER A 23 -3.87 11.39 -5.94
C SER A 23 -2.68 11.36 -4.99
N VAL A 24 -2.69 10.43 -4.05
CA VAL A 24 -1.60 10.31 -3.08
C VAL A 24 -0.24 10.10 -3.77
N SER A 25 -0.18 9.33 -4.85
CA SER A 25 1.04 9.12 -5.63
C SER A 25 1.60 10.40 -6.27
N LYS A 26 0.74 11.38 -6.60
CA LYS A 26 1.19 12.70 -7.07
C LYS A 26 1.89 13.46 -5.94
N LEU A 27 1.33 13.41 -4.74
CA LEU A 27 1.90 14.07 -3.56
C LEU A 27 3.22 13.41 -3.14
N GLU A 28 3.30 12.09 -3.15
CA GLU A 28 4.54 11.35 -2.92
C GLU A 28 5.64 11.72 -3.95
N LEU A 29 5.27 11.94 -5.22
CA LEU A 29 6.23 12.43 -6.21
C LEU A 29 6.73 13.83 -5.86
N TYR A 30 5.84 14.73 -5.41
CA TYR A 30 6.24 16.07 -4.95
C TYR A 30 7.20 15.97 -3.76
N ALA A 31 6.86 15.16 -2.77
CA ALA A 31 7.71 14.92 -1.60
C ALA A 31 9.10 14.37 -1.99
N ARG A 32 9.19 13.56 -3.03
CA ARG A 32 10.49 13.10 -3.58
C ARG A 32 11.25 14.21 -4.28
N CYS A 33 10.58 15.02 -5.09
CA CYS A 33 11.19 16.16 -5.79
C CYS A 33 10.11 17.07 -6.39
N GLY A 34 10.00 18.32 -5.90
CA GLY A 34 9.05 19.31 -6.42
C GLY A 34 9.24 19.62 -7.90
N PHE A 35 10.49 19.62 -8.39
CA PHE A 35 10.79 19.81 -9.82
C PHE A 35 10.29 18.66 -10.70
N ALA A 36 10.45 17.41 -10.25
CA ALA A 36 9.91 16.25 -10.98
C ALA A 36 8.37 16.30 -11.07
N TYR A 37 7.71 16.70 -9.98
CA TYR A 37 6.27 16.93 -9.98
C TYR A 37 5.87 18.03 -10.99
N PHE A 38 6.57 19.15 -10.98
CA PHE A 38 6.31 20.26 -11.93
C PHE A 38 6.46 19.79 -13.38
N LEU A 39 7.51 19.05 -13.72
CA LEU A 39 7.69 18.54 -15.07
C LEU A 39 6.56 17.59 -15.48
N LYS A 40 6.17 16.68 -14.58
CA LYS A 40 5.16 15.66 -14.87
C LYS A 40 3.73 16.20 -14.89
N TYR A 41 3.35 17.00 -13.90
CA TYR A 41 1.95 17.43 -13.69
C TYR A 41 1.71 18.90 -14.02
N GLY A 42 2.71 19.75 -13.92
CA GLY A 42 2.66 21.14 -14.39
C GLY A 42 2.81 21.21 -15.90
N LEU A 43 3.96 20.82 -16.42
CA LEU A 43 4.25 20.85 -17.85
C LEU A 43 3.70 19.66 -18.63
N ARG A 44 3.21 18.62 -17.94
CA ARG A 44 2.64 17.39 -18.51
C ARG A 44 3.59 16.67 -19.46
N LEU A 45 4.87 16.69 -19.15
CA LEU A 45 5.86 15.94 -19.92
C LEU A 45 5.63 14.45 -19.75
N LYS A 46 5.68 13.73 -20.84
CA LYS A 46 5.56 12.26 -20.88
C LYS A 46 6.75 11.68 -21.63
N GLU A 47 7.22 10.53 -21.18
CA GLU A 47 8.12 9.73 -22.01
C GLU A 47 7.38 9.29 -23.27
N ARG A 48 8.15 9.10 -24.36
CA ARG A 48 7.59 8.52 -25.58
C ARG A 48 7.14 7.09 -25.28
N GLU A 49 5.86 6.84 -25.44
CA GLU A 49 5.31 5.50 -25.27
C GLU A 49 5.95 4.53 -26.28
N MET A 50 6.74 3.60 -25.78
CA MET A 50 7.13 2.42 -26.54
C MET A 50 6.11 1.32 -26.18
N TYR A 51 5.57 0.67 -27.20
CA TYR A 51 4.61 -0.41 -27.02
C TYR A 51 5.33 -1.61 -26.39
N GLN A 52 5.36 -1.64 -25.07
CA GLN A 52 5.90 -2.74 -24.26
C GLN A 52 4.92 -2.95 -23.11
N VAL A 53 4.51 -4.20 -22.86
CA VAL A 53 3.84 -4.55 -21.60
C VAL A 53 4.85 -4.34 -20.49
N ASP A 54 4.60 -3.34 -19.69
CA ASP A 54 5.44 -2.96 -18.55
C ASP A 54 5.02 -3.76 -17.30
N VAL A 55 5.91 -3.84 -16.34
CA VAL A 55 5.66 -4.40 -14.99
C VAL A 55 4.40 -3.80 -14.35
N ARG A 56 4.03 -2.57 -14.72
CA ARG A 56 2.79 -1.91 -14.33
C ARG A 56 1.53 -2.69 -14.76
N ASN A 57 1.53 -3.30 -15.93
CA ASN A 57 0.38 -4.06 -16.42
C ASN A 57 0.19 -5.36 -15.62
N VAL A 58 1.28 -5.99 -15.17
CA VAL A 58 1.22 -7.16 -14.28
C VAL A 58 0.50 -6.81 -12.98
N GLY A 59 0.86 -5.67 -12.36
CA GLY A 59 0.18 -5.18 -11.16
C GLY A 59 -1.32 -4.95 -11.38
N VAL A 60 -1.70 -4.31 -12.48
CA VAL A 60 -3.12 -4.05 -12.82
C VAL A 60 -3.90 -5.36 -12.98
N ILE A 61 -3.32 -6.35 -13.68
CA ILE A 61 -3.96 -7.68 -13.85
C ILE A 61 -4.16 -8.34 -12.49
N LEU A 62 -3.13 -8.39 -11.64
CA LEU A 62 -3.21 -9.03 -10.32
C LEU A 62 -4.24 -8.36 -9.40
N HIS A 63 -4.31 -7.01 -9.40
CA HIS A 63 -5.36 -6.29 -8.66
C HIS A 63 -6.76 -6.65 -9.17
N SER A 64 -6.96 -6.65 -10.49
CA SER A 64 -8.26 -7.00 -11.09
C SER A 64 -8.67 -8.45 -10.77
N VAL A 65 -7.72 -9.38 -10.78
CA VAL A 65 -7.97 -10.79 -10.40
C VAL A 65 -8.38 -10.90 -8.95
N MET A 66 -7.66 -10.24 -8.01
CA MET A 66 -8.03 -10.26 -6.60
C MET A 66 -9.38 -9.61 -6.36
N GLU A 67 -9.64 -8.45 -6.96
CA GLU A 67 -10.97 -7.81 -6.93
C GLU A 67 -12.08 -8.76 -7.36
N GLY A 68 -11.91 -9.41 -8.52
CA GLY A 68 -12.86 -10.36 -9.07
C GLY A 68 -13.10 -11.55 -8.15
N LEU A 69 -12.02 -12.16 -7.63
CA LEU A 69 -12.09 -13.28 -6.69
C LEU A 69 -12.85 -12.91 -5.41
N PHE A 70 -12.47 -11.81 -4.77
CA PHE A 70 -13.09 -11.40 -3.52
C PHE A 70 -14.57 -11.03 -3.70
N LYS A 71 -14.92 -10.34 -4.80
CA LYS A 71 -16.31 -10.02 -5.14
C LYS A 71 -17.13 -11.28 -5.37
N GLN A 72 -16.62 -12.22 -6.16
CA GLN A 72 -17.34 -13.48 -6.43
C GLN A 72 -17.58 -14.28 -5.15
N VAL A 73 -16.57 -14.45 -4.30
CA VAL A 73 -16.74 -15.18 -3.02
C VAL A 73 -17.71 -14.46 -2.10
N ARG A 74 -17.65 -13.12 -2.01
CA ARG A 74 -18.62 -12.34 -1.24
C ARG A 74 -20.05 -12.52 -1.75
N ASP A 75 -20.24 -12.35 -3.06
CA ASP A 75 -21.58 -12.26 -3.66
C ASP A 75 -22.23 -13.63 -3.87
N THR A 76 -21.43 -14.69 -4.13
CA THR A 76 -21.96 -16.05 -4.39
C THR A 76 -21.87 -16.99 -3.20
N ARG A 77 -20.97 -16.74 -2.24
CA ARG A 77 -20.70 -17.60 -1.09
C ARG A 77 -20.85 -16.88 0.27
N ASN A 78 -21.36 -15.67 0.28
CA ASN A 78 -21.55 -14.87 1.51
C ASN A 78 -20.27 -14.77 2.38
N ASN A 79 -19.11 -14.56 1.73
CA ASN A 79 -17.79 -14.52 2.38
C ASN A 79 -17.38 -15.82 3.10
N ASP A 80 -17.92 -16.97 2.71
CA ASP A 80 -17.51 -18.27 3.27
C ASP A 80 -16.16 -18.71 2.68
N TRP A 81 -15.09 -18.16 3.23
CA TRP A 81 -13.72 -18.51 2.89
C TRP A 81 -13.26 -19.83 3.50
N GLU A 82 -13.92 -20.25 4.58
CA GLU A 82 -13.59 -21.49 5.30
C GLU A 82 -13.87 -22.72 4.44
N ASN A 83 -15.06 -22.78 3.85
CA ASN A 83 -15.50 -23.90 3.02
C ASN A 83 -15.28 -23.68 1.53
N PHE A 84 -14.48 -22.69 1.12
CA PHE A 84 -14.17 -22.43 -0.28
C PHE A 84 -13.10 -23.41 -0.79
N PRO A 85 -13.46 -24.39 -1.69
CA PRO A 85 -12.55 -25.44 -2.14
C PRO A 85 -11.39 -24.89 -2.98
N GLU A 86 -10.25 -25.55 -2.89
CA GLU A 86 -9.03 -25.13 -3.62
C GLU A 86 -9.18 -25.24 -5.13
N ASP A 87 -9.74 -26.34 -5.60
CA ASP A 87 -9.98 -26.59 -7.03
C ASP A 87 -10.90 -25.55 -7.66
N GLU A 88 -11.98 -25.17 -6.96
CA GLU A 88 -12.86 -24.11 -7.40
C GLU A 88 -12.16 -22.73 -7.39
N ARG A 89 -11.37 -22.43 -6.36
CA ARG A 89 -10.55 -21.21 -6.32
C ARG A 89 -9.61 -21.15 -7.51
N MET A 90 -8.92 -22.25 -7.81
CA MET A 90 -7.98 -22.33 -8.93
C MET A 90 -8.66 -22.06 -10.27
N LEU A 91 -9.79 -22.69 -10.53
CA LEU A 91 -10.58 -22.44 -11.75
C LEU A 91 -11.00 -20.98 -11.86
N MET A 92 -11.55 -20.43 -10.77
CA MET A 92 -11.99 -19.05 -10.73
C MET A 92 -10.85 -18.07 -11.00
N VAL A 93 -9.68 -18.28 -10.41
CA VAL A 93 -8.48 -17.44 -10.62
C VAL A 93 -7.99 -17.52 -12.06
N THR A 94 -7.94 -18.71 -12.68
CA THR A 94 -7.56 -18.87 -14.08
C THR A 94 -8.51 -18.10 -15.01
N GLU A 95 -9.83 -18.19 -14.81
CA GLU A 95 -10.81 -17.43 -15.59
C GLU A 95 -10.64 -15.92 -15.42
N LEU A 96 -10.38 -15.47 -14.19
CA LEU A 96 -10.16 -14.05 -13.90
C LEU A 96 -8.85 -13.54 -14.53
N VAL A 97 -7.78 -14.32 -14.52
CA VAL A 97 -6.50 -13.96 -15.17
C VAL A 97 -6.68 -13.80 -16.67
N ASN A 98 -7.32 -14.76 -17.34
CA ASN A 98 -7.55 -14.70 -18.78
C ASN A 98 -8.37 -13.46 -19.15
N ARG A 99 -9.46 -13.20 -18.45
CA ARG A 99 -10.29 -12.02 -18.66
C ARG A 99 -9.52 -10.70 -18.43
N ALA A 100 -8.80 -10.58 -17.31
CA ALA A 100 -8.04 -9.37 -17.00
C ALA A 100 -6.88 -9.14 -17.98
N ALA A 101 -6.27 -10.20 -18.49
CA ALA A 101 -5.24 -10.13 -19.52
C ALA A 101 -5.81 -9.62 -20.84
N GLU A 102 -6.94 -10.16 -21.28
CA GLU A 102 -7.63 -9.72 -22.50
C GLU A 102 -8.06 -8.23 -22.40
N GLU A 103 -8.67 -7.83 -21.27
CA GLU A 103 -9.12 -6.45 -21.03
C GLU A 103 -7.96 -5.44 -20.99
N SER A 104 -6.79 -5.83 -20.47
CA SER A 104 -5.65 -4.91 -20.27
C SER A 104 -4.66 -4.87 -21.42
N ALA A 105 -4.54 -5.94 -22.22
CA ALA A 105 -3.49 -6.09 -23.22
C ALA A 105 -3.95 -6.71 -24.55
N GLY A 106 -5.24 -7.07 -24.68
CA GLY A 106 -5.77 -7.72 -25.87
C GLY A 106 -4.98 -8.97 -26.26
N ASP A 107 -4.68 -9.12 -27.53
CA ASP A 107 -3.97 -10.29 -28.08
C ASP A 107 -2.46 -10.33 -27.74
N PHE A 108 -1.94 -9.35 -26.97
CA PHE A 108 -0.49 -9.24 -26.70
C PHE A 108 0.12 -10.53 -26.14
N PHE A 109 -0.61 -11.22 -25.26
CA PHE A 109 -0.10 -12.44 -24.63
C PHE A 109 -0.09 -13.64 -25.59
N GLU A 110 -0.80 -13.55 -26.72
CA GLU A 110 -0.84 -14.58 -27.77
C GLU A 110 0.20 -14.35 -28.87
N ASP A 111 0.79 -13.15 -28.97
CA ASP A 111 1.69 -12.75 -30.06
C ASP A 111 2.95 -13.61 -30.20
N ASN A 112 3.49 -14.11 -29.09
CA ASN A 112 4.70 -14.92 -29.10
C ASN A 112 4.88 -15.73 -27.80
N ALA A 113 5.78 -16.71 -27.86
CA ALA A 113 6.05 -17.62 -26.73
C ALA A 113 6.53 -16.92 -25.44
N ARG A 114 7.24 -15.78 -25.56
CA ARG A 114 7.69 -15.01 -24.39
C ARG A 114 6.51 -14.36 -23.66
N ASN A 115 5.58 -13.80 -24.42
CA ASN A 115 4.39 -13.17 -23.87
C ASN A 115 3.45 -14.21 -23.26
N ALA A 116 3.27 -15.37 -23.92
CA ALA A 116 2.52 -16.48 -23.36
C ALA A 116 3.14 -16.99 -22.03
N TYR A 117 4.47 -17.08 -21.96
CA TYR A 117 5.16 -17.44 -20.72
C TYR A 117 4.94 -16.38 -19.61
N MET A 118 4.90 -15.10 -19.96
CA MET A 118 4.60 -14.03 -19.01
C MET A 118 3.19 -14.20 -18.42
N LEU A 119 2.19 -14.54 -19.23
CA LEU A 119 0.84 -14.80 -18.73
C LEU A 119 0.81 -15.99 -17.76
N GLN A 120 1.54 -17.08 -18.07
CA GLN A 120 1.67 -18.22 -17.17
C GLN A 120 2.31 -17.82 -15.82
N MET A 121 3.31 -16.93 -15.83
CA MET A 121 3.89 -16.40 -14.59
C MET A 121 2.89 -15.57 -13.79
N ILE A 122 2.12 -14.71 -14.46
CA ILE A 122 1.05 -13.91 -13.82
C ILE A 122 0.01 -14.85 -13.18
N GLU A 123 -0.43 -15.86 -13.91
CA GLU A 123 -1.39 -16.85 -13.40
C GLU A 123 -0.84 -17.57 -12.17
N ARG A 124 0.41 -18.02 -12.20
CA ARG A 124 1.05 -18.67 -11.05
C ARG A 124 1.13 -17.74 -9.83
N MET A 125 1.53 -16.47 -10.03
CA MET A 125 1.54 -15.48 -8.96
C MET A 125 0.13 -15.23 -8.40
N ALA A 126 -0.88 -15.16 -9.27
CA ALA A 126 -2.27 -14.98 -8.87
C ALA A 126 -2.78 -16.17 -8.06
N GLN A 127 -2.50 -17.41 -8.50
CA GLN A 127 -2.87 -18.65 -7.80
C GLN A 127 -2.22 -18.73 -6.42
N THR A 128 -0.91 -18.49 -6.35
CA THR A 128 -0.16 -18.49 -5.09
C THR A 128 -0.70 -17.43 -4.13
N SER A 129 -0.91 -16.20 -4.62
CA SER A 129 -1.43 -15.11 -3.80
C SER A 129 -2.87 -15.35 -3.32
N ALA A 130 -3.74 -15.85 -4.19
CA ALA A 130 -5.11 -16.18 -3.82
C ALA A 130 -5.17 -17.27 -2.73
N GLY A 131 -4.32 -18.30 -2.85
CA GLY A 131 -4.19 -19.36 -1.84
C GLY A 131 -3.70 -18.82 -0.49
N MET A 132 -2.68 -17.96 -0.49
CA MET A 132 -2.16 -17.34 0.73
C MET A 132 -3.17 -16.39 1.37
N LEU A 133 -3.82 -15.54 0.58
CA LEU A 133 -4.85 -14.62 1.10
C LEU A 133 -6.06 -15.37 1.69
N GLN A 134 -6.46 -16.50 1.09
CA GLN A 134 -7.48 -17.38 1.70
C GLN A 134 -7.02 -17.93 3.05
N LYS A 135 -5.77 -18.40 3.16
CA LYS A 135 -5.20 -18.87 4.42
C LYS A 135 -5.16 -17.73 5.46
N HIS A 136 -4.75 -16.50 5.06
CA HIS A 136 -4.78 -15.34 5.96
C HIS A 136 -6.17 -15.03 6.49
N ILE A 137 -7.22 -15.12 5.65
CA ILE A 137 -8.60 -14.88 6.08
C ILE A 137 -9.09 -15.95 7.06
N ARG A 138 -8.69 -17.22 6.85
CA ARG A 138 -9.05 -18.34 7.75
C ARG A 138 -8.40 -18.25 9.12
N LEU A 139 -7.25 -17.55 9.22
CA LEU A 139 -6.58 -17.33 10.51
C LEU A 139 -7.30 -16.33 11.41
N GLY A 140 -8.28 -15.56 10.91
CA GLY A 140 -8.98 -14.56 11.70
C GLY A 140 -10.50 -14.56 11.47
N SER A 141 -11.18 -13.70 12.25
CA SER A 141 -12.63 -13.49 12.15
C SER A 141 -13.03 -12.39 11.18
N MET A 142 -12.12 -11.46 10.90
CA MET A 142 -12.36 -10.33 9.99
C MET A 142 -12.58 -10.79 8.55
N LYS A 143 -13.61 -10.27 7.89
CA LYS A 143 -14.00 -10.66 6.53
C LYS A 143 -13.89 -9.48 5.55
N PRO A 144 -13.55 -9.73 4.26
CA PRO A 144 -13.54 -8.69 3.23
C PRO A 144 -14.90 -7.96 3.15
N GLY A 145 -14.86 -6.66 3.37
CA GLY A 145 -16.03 -5.78 3.32
C GLY A 145 -15.96 -4.84 2.11
N MET A 146 -15.09 -3.82 2.14
CA MET A 146 -14.85 -2.95 0.99
C MET A 146 -13.79 -3.54 0.07
N LEU A 147 -14.06 -3.51 -1.25
CA LEU A 147 -13.18 -4.02 -2.29
C LEU A 147 -13.08 -2.99 -3.42
N GLU A 148 -11.85 -2.56 -3.76
CA GLU A 148 -11.57 -1.61 -4.84
C GLU A 148 -12.48 -0.36 -4.76
N LYS A 149 -12.67 0.12 -3.55
CA LYS A 149 -13.55 1.26 -3.26
C LYS A 149 -12.92 2.55 -3.75
N THR A 150 -13.43 3.11 -4.83
CA THR A 150 -13.06 4.45 -5.28
C THR A 150 -13.62 5.50 -4.34
N PHE A 151 -12.87 6.57 -4.13
CA PHE A 151 -13.29 7.73 -3.36
C PHE A 151 -12.78 9.03 -4.01
N ASP A 152 -13.51 10.10 -3.79
CA ASP A 152 -13.13 11.48 -4.10
C ASP A 152 -13.60 12.34 -2.91
N SER A 153 -12.65 12.88 -2.15
CA SER A 153 -12.98 13.61 -0.92
C SER A 153 -13.88 14.84 -1.14
N ALA A 154 -13.94 15.36 -2.39
CA ALA A 154 -14.83 16.44 -2.75
C ALA A 154 -16.29 15.97 -2.97
N LYS A 155 -16.54 14.68 -3.21
CA LYS A 155 -17.85 14.13 -3.56
C LYS A 155 -18.43 13.21 -2.49
N ASP A 156 -17.56 12.48 -1.79
CA ASP A 156 -17.94 11.40 -0.87
C ASP A 156 -18.06 11.87 0.59
N GLU A 157 -18.16 13.18 0.83
CA GLU A 157 -18.30 13.79 2.17
C GLU A 157 -17.16 13.45 3.14
N VAL A 158 -16.00 13.00 2.63
CA VAL A 158 -14.78 12.78 3.41
C VAL A 158 -14.07 14.12 3.63
N GLY A 159 -14.72 14.99 4.41
CA GLY A 159 -14.37 16.41 4.53
C GLY A 159 -12.99 16.68 5.13
N SER A 160 -12.41 15.75 5.89
CA SER A 160 -11.07 15.89 6.47
C SER A 160 -9.95 15.91 5.43
N TYR A 161 -10.23 15.50 4.19
CA TYR A 161 -9.29 15.50 3.06
C TYR A 161 -9.67 16.51 1.96
N LEU A 162 -10.41 17.56 2.34
CA LEU A 162 -10.59 18.80 1.57
C LEU A 162 -9.75 19.89 2.19
N PHE A 163 -8.91 20.52 1.39
CA PHE A 163 -7.94 21.52 1.87
C PHE A 163 -8.15 22.85 1.15
N GLU A 164 -8.18 23.93 1.92
CA GLU A 164 -8.11 25.29 1.40
C GLU A 164 -6.63 25.73 1.39
N LEU A 165 -6.08 25.87 0.20
CA LEU A 165 -4.66 26.18 0.00
C LEU A 165 -4.43 27.66 -0.34
N PRO A 166 -3.17 28.16 -0.30
CA PRO A 166 -2.82 29.49 -0.76
C PRO A 166 -3.33 29.76 -2.19
N ASN A 167 -3.42 31.02 -2.57
CA ASN A 167 -3.91 31.48 -3.87
C ASN A 167 -5.34 31.03 -4.21
N GLN A 168 -6.19 30.79 -3.18
CA GLN A 168 -7.58 30.36 -3.33
C GLN A 168 -7.72 29.04 -4.12
N ILE A 169 -6.77 28.15 -3.96
CA ILE A 169 -6.80 26.82 -4.54
C ILE A 169 -7.44 25.86 -3.53
N GLN A 170 -8.41 25.06 -3.99
CA GLN A 170 -8.96 23.95 -3.21
C GLN A 170 -8.29 22.65 -3.66
N MET A 171 -7.90 21.80 -2.70
CA MET A 171 -7.35 20.49 -3.00
C MET A 171 -8.25 19.39 -2.46
N SER A 172 -8.57 18.42 -3.32
CA SER A 172 -9.23 17.17 -2.95
C SER A 172 -8.32 15.99 -3.19
N ILE A 173 -8.44 14.96 -2.35
CA ILE A 173 -7.74 13.69 -2.52
C ILE A 173 -8.69 12.67 -3.13
N ASN A 174 -8.23 12.01 -4.19
CA ASN A 174 -8.93 10.91 -4.81
C ASN A 174 -8.06 9.66 -4.87
N GLY A 175 -8.69 8.52 -4.92
CA GLY A 175 -7.99 7.24 -4.97
C GLY A 175 -8.93 6.06 -4.98
N LYS A 176 -8.32 4.89 -4.78
CA LYS A 176 -9.04 3.62 -4.71
C LYS A 176 -8.40 2.76 -3.61
N ILE A 177 -9.20 2.37 -2.64
CA ILE A 177 -8.79 1.49 -1.55
C ILE A 177 -8.95 0.06 -2.02
N ASP A 178 -7.88 -0.71 -2.03
CA ASP A 178 -7.89 -2.07 -2.59
C ASP A 178 -8.80 -3.00 -1.77
N ARG A 179 -8.61 -3.04 -0.45
CA ARG A 179 -9.40 -3.93 0.43
C ARG A 179 -9.47 -3.41 1.86
N VAL A 180 -10.66 -3.49 2.44
CA VAL A 180 -10.88 -3.34 3.89
C VAL A 180 -11.59 -4.57 4.39
N ASP A 181 -10.99 -5.27 5.36
CA ASP A 181 -11.65 -6.33 6.10
C ASP A 181 -12.28 -5.75 7.34
N VAL A 182 -13.48 -6.23 7.67
CA VAL A 182 -14.27 -5.73 8.78
C VAL A 182 -14.75 -6.86 9.68
N GLU A 183 -14.92 -6.54 10.96
CA GLU A 183 -15.61 -7.36 11.95
C GLU A 183 -16.34 -6.46 12.92
N GLU A 184 -17.58 -6.81 13.22
CA GLU A 184 -18.38 -6.11 14.20
C GLU A 184 -18.56 -6.98 15.43
N GLU A 185 -18.18 -6.47 16.60
CA GLU A 185 -18.41 -7.10 17.89
C GLU A 185 -18.59 -6.04 18.99
N ASP A 186 -19.53 -6.27 19.89
CA ASP A 186 -19.79 -5.46 21.11
C ASP A 186 -19.85 -3.95 20.85
N GLY A 187 -20.51 -3.53 19.76
CA GLY A 187 -20.66 -2.12 19.40
C GLY A 187 -19.40 -1.45 18.83
N THR A 188 -18.36 -2.24 18.56
CA THR A 188 -17.14 -1.80 17.89
C THR A 188 -17.02 -2.46 16.51
N VAL A 189 -16.65 -1.68 15.50
CA VAL A 189 -16.29 -2.16 14.18
C VAL A 189 -14.78 -2.11 14.05
N TYR A 190 -14.16 -3.25 13.91
CA TYR A 190 -12.73 -3.39 13.67
C TYR A 190 -12.47 -3.37 12.16
N ILE A 191 -11.49 -2.59 11.72
CA ILE A 191 -11.12 -2.49 10.31
C ILE A 191 -9.65 -2.81 10.10
N LYS A 192 -9.36 -3.59 9.07
CA LYS A 192 -8.01 -3.92 8.61
C LYS A 192 -7.90 -3.49 7.15
N VAL A 193 -7.04 -2.52 6.88
CA VAL A 193 -6.83 -1.98 5.53
C VAL A 193 -5.65 -2.69 4.89
N ILE A 194 -5.85 -3.22 3.69
CA ILE A 194 -4.84 -3.93 2.92
C ILE A 194 -4.69 -3.25 1.57
N ASP A 195 -3.46 -2.90 1.23
CA ASP A 195 -3.08 -2.34 -0.07
C ASP A 195 -2.14 -3.32 -0.75
N TYR A 196 -2.47 -3.69 -1.99
CA TYR A 196 -1.72 -4.66 -2.77
C TYR A 196 -0.53 -4.03 -3.48
N LYS A 197 0.61 -4.73 -3.49
CA LYS A 197 1.83 -4.27 -4.14
C LYS A 197 2.41 -5.35 -5.06
N SER A 198 2.91 -4.95 -6.23
CA SER A 198 3.57 -5.85 -7.18
C SER A 198 5.01 -6.21 -6.79
N SER A 199 5.52 -5.66 -5.70
CA SER A 199 6.87 -5.94 -5.16
C SER A 199 6.87 -5.82 -3.65
N THR A 200 7.79 -6.51 -2.99
CA THR A 200 7.92 -6.47 -1.53
C THR A 200 8.08 -5.04 -1.02
N ARG A 201 7.16 -4.62 -0.15
CA ARG A 201 7.16 -3.29 0.46
C ARG A 201 6.93 -3.39 1.96
N LYS A 202 7.69 -2.59 2.71
CA LYS A 202 7.51 -2.42 4.15
C LYS A 202 7.03 -1.01 4.42
N LEU A 203 6.15 -0.85 5.39
CA LEU A 203 5.73 0.46 5.85
C LEU A 203 6.79 1.02 6.80
N SER A 204 7.33 2.17 6.47
CA SER A 204 8.34 2.89 7.27
C SER A 204 7.76 4.18 7.82
N LEU A 205 7.76 4.34 9.15
CA LEU A 205 7.32 5.59 9.76
C LEU A 205 8.13 6.79 9.28
N GLU A 206 9.44 6.62 9.07
CA GLU A 206 10.32 7.66 8.54
C GLU A 206 9.85 8.11 7.15
N GLU A 207 9.54 7.16 6.25
CA GLU A 207 9.07 7.46 4.89
C GLU A 207 7.66 8.06 4.89
N VAL A 208 6.76 7.63 5.80
CA VAL A 208 5.44 8.24 5.99
C VAL A 208 5.57 9.70 6.38
N LEU A 209 6.36 9.99 7.41
CA LEU A 209 6.53 11.36 7.92
C LEU A 209 7.28 12.28 6.96
N ASN A 210 8.06 11.74 6.04
CA ASN A 210 8.73 12.51 4.99
C ASN A 210 7.92 12.60 3.67
N GLY A 211 6.70 12.05 3.64
CA GLY A 211 5.80 12.16 2.49
C GLY A 211 6.06 11.14 1.36
N GLU A 212 6.89 10.11 1.59
CA GLU A 212 7.23 9.12 0.58
C GLU A 212 6.35 7.88 0.59
N GLN A 213 5.64 7.62 1.72
CA GLN A 213 4.70 6.51 1.88
C GLN A 213 3.39 7.00 2.50
N LEU A 214 2.68 7.86 1.81
CA LEU A 214 1.42 8.44 2.31
C LEU A 214 0.21 7.54 2.06
N GLN A 215 0.27 6.66 1.04
CA GLN A 215 -0.89 5.97 0.48
C GLN A 215 -1.65 5.15 1.52
N LEU A 216 -0.98 4.19 2.16
CA LEU A 216 -1.66 3.25 3.07
C LEU A 216 -2.27 3.96 4.28
N VAL A 217 -1.57 4.95 4.85
CA VAL A 217 -2.07 5.72 6.00
C VAL A 217 -3.26 6.59 5.60
N THR A 218 -3.17 7.30 4.46
CA THR A 218 -4.27 8.11 3.93
C THR A 218 -5.51 7.25 3.63
N TYR A 219 -5.32 6.11 2.98
CA TYR A 219 -6.43 5.21 2.67
C TYR A 219 -7.07 4.60 3.92
N SER A 220 -6.27 4.35 4.95
CA SER A 220 -6.78 3.89 6.25
C SER A 220 -7.60 4.95 6.97
N ALA A 221 -7.17 6.20 6.91
CA ALA A 221 -7.93 7.30 7.48
C ALA A 221 -9.26 7.53 6.73
N ILE A 222 -9.25 7.43 5.41
CA ILE A 222 -10.46 7.55 4.59
C ILE A 222 -11.40 6.35 4.84
N ALA A 223 -10.87 5.13 4.93
CA ALA A 223 -11.65 3.95 5.29
C ALA A 223 -12.31 4.09 6.66
N TYR A 224 -11.58 4.63 7.64
CA TYR A 224 -12.11 4.94 8.97
C TYR A 224 -13.31 5.90 8.89
N GLU A 225 -13.21 6.98 8.11
CA GLU A 225 -14.31 7.95 7.96
C GLU A 225 -15.51 7.34 7.24
N ILE A 226 -15.28 6.56 6.18
CA ILE A 226 -16.35 5.85 5.45
C ILE A 226 -17.08 4.88 6.39
N GLU A 227 -16.34 4.08 7.16
CA GLU A 227 -16.96 3.13 8.11
C GLU A 227 -17.71 3.85 9.24
N LYS A 228 -17.21 5.00 9.68
CA LYS A 228 -17.92 5.82 10.65
C LYS A 228 -19.25 6.38 10.12
N MET A 229 -19.34 6.68 8.82
CA MET A 229 -20.61 7.07 8.18
C MET A 229 -21.56 5.89 8.04
N ILE A 230 -21.05 4.69 7.74
CA ILE A 230 -21.85 3.46 7.65
C ILE A 230 -22.38 3.04 9.02
N TYR A 231 -21.57 3.23 10.07
CA TYR A 231 -21.86 2.81 11.45
C TYR A 231 -21.80 4.01 12.43
N PRO A 232 -22.74 4.99 12.33
CA PRO A 232 -22.64 6.25 13.08
C PRO A 232 -22.69 6.08 14.61
N ASP A 233 -23.36 5.02 15.08
CA ASP A 233 -23.56 4.75 16.51
C ASP A 233 -22.51 3.77 17.09
N LYS A 234 -21.52 3.36 16.29
CA LYS A 234 -20.49 2.40 16.71
C LYS A 234 -19.12 3.05 16.83
N ASN A 235 -18.29 2.46 17.67
CA ASN A 235 -16.89 2.79 17.72
C ASN A 235 -16.15 2.14 16.55
N ILE A 236 -15.34 2.88 15.82
CA ILE A 236 -14.51 2.34 14.75
C ILE A 236 -13.07 2.22 15.26
N GLN A 237 -12.48 1.05 15.13
CA GLN A 237 -11.10 0.79 15.54
C GLN A 237 -10.28 0.20 14.41
N ILE A 238 -9.16 0.83 14.09
CA ILE A 238 -8.20 0.32 13.13
C ILE A 238 -7.40 -0.81 13.78
N ALA A 239 -7.51 -2.02 13.24
CA ALA A 239 -6.78 -3.19 13.66
C ALA A 239 -5.39 -3.27 12.98
N GLY A 240 -5.30 -2.86 11.72
CA GLY A 240 -4.04 -2.88 11.00
C GLY A 240 -4.07 -2.07 9.71
N LEU A 241 -2.88 -1.56 9.33
CA LEU A 241 -2.56 -0.89 8.08
C LEU A 241 -1.48 -1.71 7.41
N LEU A 242 -1.80 -2.46 6.35
CA LEU A 242 -0.98 -3.56 5.89
C LEU A 242 -0.80 -3.56 4.38
N TYR A 243 0.41 -3.81 3.93
CA TYR A 243 0.73 -4.18 2.55
C TYR A 243 0.66 -5.70 2.39
N TYR A 244 0.13 -6.13 1.26
CA TYR A 244 0.32 -7.48 0.75
C TYR A 244 1.06 -7.40 -0.57
N SER A 245 2.19 -8.09 -0.67
CA SER A 245 2.98 -8.13 -1.90
C SER A 245 2.66 -9.36 -2.70
N PHE A 246 2.28 -9.18 -3.96
CA PHE A 246 2.15 -10.29 -4.89
C PHE A 246 3.51 -10.90 -5.16
N ASP A 247 3.65 -12.17 -4.89
CA ASP A 247 4.89 -12.90 -5.08
C ASP A 247 4.62 -14.39 -5.40
N ASP A 248 5.61 -15.04 -5.96
CA ASP A 248 5.68 -16.51 -6.08
C ASP A 248 7.08 -16.92 -5.60
N PRO A 249 7.30 -16.90 -4.27
CA PRO A 249 8.63 -17.06 -3.72
C PRO A 249 9.19 -18.44 -4.02
N VAL A 250 10.44 -18.47 -4.51
CA VAL A 250 11.20 -19.71 -4.59
C VAL A 250 11.50 -20.18 -3.18
N ILE A 251 11.12 -21.43 -2.89
CA ILE A 251 11.37 -22.09 -1.62
C ILE A 251 12.44 -23.15 -1.85
N GLU A 252 13.57 -23.00 -1.16
CA GLU A 252 14.65 -23.97 -1.19
C GLU A 252 14.41 -24.99 -0.06
N ILE A 253 14.24 -26.25 -0.42
CA ILE A 253 14.22 -27.35 0.54
C ILE A 253 15.67 -27.83 0.70
N GLU A 254 16.24 -27.70 1.88
CA GLU A 254 17.51 -28.35 2.17
C GLU A 254 17.32 -29.87 2.12
N SER A 255 17.93 -30.50 1.13
CA SER A 255 17.83 -31.95 0.85
C SER A 255 18.58 -32.83 1.86
N SER A 256 18.92 -32.33 3.03
CA SER A 256 19.72 -33.03 4.02
C SER A 256 18.99 -34.12 4.81
N GLU A 257 17.70 -34.36 4.58
CA GLU A 257 16.88 -35.37 5.25
C GLU A 257 16.00 -36.22 4.29
N ILE A 258 16.40 -36.38 3.04
CA ILE A 258 15.75 -37.40 2.23
C ILE A 258 16.36 -38.73 2.64
N ASP A 259 15.69 -39.42 3.54
CA ASP A 259 15.93 -40.82 3.82
C ASP A 259 15.49 -41.58 2.57
N THR A 260 16.48 -42.12 1.82
CA THR A 260 16.28 -42.68 0.47
C THR A 260 15.51 -44.01 0.48
N ASP A 261 14.97 -44.46 1.60
CA ASP A 261 14.28 -45.74 1.75
C ASP A 261 12.75 -45.66 1.83
N THR A 262 12.10 -44.47 1.73
CA THR A 262 10.64 -44.35 1.69
C THR A 262 10.17 -43.67 0.41
N GLU A 263 9.51 -44.44 -0.48
CA GLU A 263 8.97 -44.00 -1.78
C GLU A 263 7.74 -43.07 -1.71
N GLN A 264 7.44 -42.43 -0.57
CA GLN A 264 6.39 -41.42 -0.47
C GLN A 264 6.97 -40.16 0.19
N PRO A 265 6.81 -38.96 -0.41
CA PRO A 265 7.12 -37.74 0.29
C PRO A 265 6.26 -37.69 1.54
N GLU A 266 6.89 -37.64 2.72
CA GLU A 266 6.18 -37.49 3.97
C GLU A 266 5.36 -36.20 3.95
N PHE A 267 4.16 -36.26 4.53
CA PHE A 267 3.28 -35.11 4.75
C PHE A 267 4.03 -33.88 5.35
N SER A 268 5.17 -34.11 5.98
CA SER A 268 6.07 -33.11 6.55
C SER A 268 6.63 -32.09 5.56
N ASP A 269 6.88 -32.47 4.31
CA ASP A 269 7.54 -31.57 3.34
C ASP A 269 6.57 -30.54 2.76
N GLN A 270 5.31 -30.92 2.53
CA GLN A 270 4.28 -29.98 2.07
C GLN A 270 3.91 -28.97 3.16
N GLU A 271 3.81 -29.41 4.40
CA GLU A 271 3.54 -28.52 5.54
C GLU A 271 4.69 -27.54 5.78
N LYS A 272 5.94 -27.99 5.65
CA LYS A 272 7.13 -27.11 5.73
C LYS A 272 7.14 -26.07 4.61
N LEU A 273 6.85 -26.50 3.38
CA LEU A 273 6.73 -25.61 2.21
C LEU A 273 5.66 -24.55 2.42
N ASP A 274 4.50 -24.96 2.91
CA ASP A 274 3.38 -24.05 3.17
C ASP A 274 3.69 -23.07 4.31
N ALA A 275 4.39 -23.50 5.35
CA ALA A 275 4.82 -22.64 6.45
C ALA A 275 5.86 -21.60 6.00
N GLU A 276 6.84 -22.03 5.17
CA GLU A 276 7.85 -21.12 4.63
C GLU A 276 7.26 -20.12 3.64
N ARG A 277 6.30 -20.56 2.81
CA ARG A 277 5.55 -19.70 1.91
C ARG A 277 4.72 -18.68 2.68
N MET A 278 4.06 -19.10 3.76
CA MET A 278 3.33 -18.22 4.67
C MET A 278 4.25 -17.15 5.27
N GLU A 279 5.44 -17.52 5.74
CA GLU A 279 6.43 -16.59 6.31
C GLU A 279 6.89 -15.54 5.30
N LYS A 280 7.17 -15.96 4.05
CA LYS A 280 7.62 -15.05 2.97
C LYS A 280 6.51 -14.12 2.49
N MET A 281 5.25 -14.54 2.59
CA MET A 281 4.09 -13.80 2.10
C MET A 281 3.25 -13.16 3.21
N LYS A 282 3.81 -12.96 4.39
CA LYS A 282 3.19 -12.22 5.48
C LYS A 282 2.83 -10.80 5.07
N LEU A 283 1.74 -10.32 5.60
CA LEU A 283 1.39 -8.90 5.56
C LEU A 283 2.49 -8.05 6.22
N GLN A 284 2.72 -6.85 5.70
CA GLN A 284 3.77 -5.94 6.18
C GLN A 284 3.17 -4.57 6.51
N GLY A 285 3.45 -4.02 7.68
CA GLY A 285 2.91 -2.72 8.08
C GLY A 285 2.72 -2.59 9.58
N PHE A 286 1.74 -1.79 9.99
CA PHE A 286 1.43 -1.55 11.39
C PHE A 286 0.19 -2.35 11.82
N VAL A 287 0.28 -2.96 13.01
CA VAL A 287 -0.82 -3.65 13.69
C VAL A 287 -1.08 -3.02 15.04
N ASN A 288 -2.33 -3.01 15.46
CA ASN A 288 -2.72 -2.53 16.80
C ASN A 288 -2.07 -3.41 17.88
N GLU A 289 -1.59 -2.80 18.97
CA GLU A 289 -0.87 -3.51 20.03
C GLU A 289 -1.77 -4.43 20.90
N SER A 290 -3.09 -4.24 20.84
CA SER A 290 -4.01 -5.04 21.64
C SER A 290 -4.02 -6.50 21.20
N PRO A 291 -3.69 -7.45 22.07
CA PRO A 291 -3.73 -8.88 21.75
C PRO A 291 -5.10 -9.34 21.23
N ALA A 292 -6.18 -8.83 21.80
CA ALA A 292 -7.53 -9.14 21.36
C ALA A 292 -7.80 -8.67 19.93
N VAL A 293 -7.27 -7.52 19.54
CA VAL A 293 -7.39 -6.98 18.17
C VAL A 293 -6.54 -7.78 17.19
N ILE A 294 -5.32 -8.15 17.57
CA ILE A 294 -4.43 -8.98 16.75
C ILE A 294 -5.06 -10.35 16.49
N GLN A 295 -5.63 -10.99 17.52
CA GLN A 295 -6.29 -12.31 17.39
C GLN A 295 -7.50 -12.29 16.45
N ARG A 296 -8.17 -11.14 16.25
CA ARG A 296 -9.23 -10.99 15.24
C ARG A 296 -8.68 -11.08 13.83
N MET A 297 -7.48 -10.59 13.61
CA MET A 297 -6.80 -10.66 12.31
C MET A 297 -6.12 -12.02 12.09
N ASP A 298 -5.52 -12.57 13.15
CA ASP A 298 -4.78 -13.82 13.16
C ASP A 298 -4.75 -14.41 14.58
N HIS A 299 -5.52 -15.49 14.80
CA HIS A 299 -5.61 -16.13 16.11
C HIS A 299 -4.29 -16.73 16.61
N THR A 300 -3.33 -16.96 15.70
CA THR A 300 -1.95 -17.35 16.05
C THR A 300 -1.06 -16.15 16.36
N CYS A 301 -1.55 -14.94 16.12
CA CYS A 301 -0.90 -13.65 16.27
C CYS A 301 0.23 -13.34 15.29
N ASN A 302 0.85 -14.32 14.64
CA ASN A 302 2.07 -14.08 13.89
C ASN A 302 2.25 -14.86 12.58
N GLN A 303 1.32 -15.74 12.20
CA GLN A 303 1.46 -16.48 10.93
C GLN A 303 1.24 -15.60 9.71
N SER A 304 0.25 -14.72 9.73
CA SER A 304 -0.06 -13.81 8.63
C SER A 304 0.39 -12.36 8.87
N LEU A 305 0.76 -12.00 10.10
CA LEU A 305 1.05 -10.64 10.55
C LEU A 305 2.55 -10.42 10.83
N PRO A 306 3.05 -9.16 10.70
CA PRO A 306 4.44 -8.81 10.99
C PRO A 306 4.69 -8.66 12.51
N VAL A 307 4.16 -9.58 13.29
CA VAL A 307 4.27 -9.61 14.76
C VAL A 307 5.28 -10.66 15.17
N LYS A 308 6.05 -10.37 16.19
CA LYS A 308 6.98 -11.32 16.82
C LYS A 308 6.46 -11.67 18.21
N LEU A 309 6.52 -12.94 18.56
CA LEU A 309 6.22 -13.42 19.90
C LEU A 309 7.53 -13.61 20.70
N ASP A 310 7.43 -13.46 22.01
CA ASP A 310 8.52 -13.81 22.92
C ASP A 310 8.50 -15.31 23.27
N LYS A 311 9.37 -15.74 24.19
CA LYS A 311 9.46 -17.13 24.61
C LYS A 311 8.22 -17.64 25.37
N ASN A 312 7.40 -16.73 25.89
CA ASN A 312 6.18 -17.03 26.63
C ASN A 312 4.95 -17.03 25.73
N GLY A 313 5.11 -16.63 24.43
CA GLY A 313 4.02 -16.45 23.49
C GLY A 313 3.37 -15.06 23.53
N ASP A 314 3.93 -14.11 24.29
CA ASP A 314 3.44 -12.75 24.36
C ASP A 314 3.93 -11.91 23.19
N ILE A 315 3.14 -10.89 22.80
CA ILE A 315 3.45 -10.00 21.68
C ILE A 315 4.66 -9.14 22.05
N LYS A 316 5.73 -9.26 21.28
CA LYS A 316 6.93 -8.48 21.45
C LYS A 316 6.76 -7.08 20.89
N LYS A 317 7.07 -6.06 21.66
CA LYS A 317 7.15 -4.67 21.17
C LYS A 317 8.12 -4.58 20.00
N SER A 318 7.65 -3.99 18.91
CA SER A 318 8.43 -3.76 17.68
C SER A 318 7.91 -2.50 17.00
N GLU A 319 8.60 -2.02 15.97
CA GLU A 319 8.17 -0.88 15.16
C GLU A 319 6.85 -1.12 14.41
N ASN A 320 6.46 -2.40 14.24
CA ASN A 320 5.22 -2.79 13.55
C ASN A 320 4.01 -2.85 14.49
N VAL A 321 4.23 -2.85 15.82
CA VAL A 321 3.17 -2.97 16.83
C VAL A 321 2.98 -1.61 17.48
N VAL A 322 1.82 -0.99 17.24
CA VAL A 322 1.51 0.40 17.59
C VAL A 322 0.20 0.52 18.34
N SER A 323 0.10 1.48 19.25
CA SER A 323 -1.15 1.73 19.99
C SER A 323 -2.20 2.40 19.09
N THR A 324 -3.47 2.35 19.53
CA THR A 324 -4.56 3.08 18.87
C THR A 324 -4.28 4.58 18.78
N ASP A 325 -3.69 5.17 19.81
CA ASP A 325 -3.35 6.60 19.82
C ASP A 325 -2.19 6.91 18.88
N GLN A 326 -1.20 6.01 18.78
CA GLN A 326 -0.12 6.14 17.80
C GLN A 326 -0.65 6.05 16.37
N ILE A 327 -1.58 5.13 16.06
CA ILE A 327 -2.23 5.05 14.74
C ILE A 327 -2.92 6.39 14.42
N ARG A 328 -3.69 6.94 15.37
CA ARG A 328 -4.37 8.23 15.21
C ARG A 328 -3.38 9.35 14.94
N THR A 329 -2.31 9.43 15.73
CA THR A 329 -1.26 10.45 15.57
C THR A 329 -0.58 10.33 14.19
N ILE A 330 -0.27 9.11 13.73
CA ILE A 330 0.33 8.89 12.40
C ILE A 330 -0.62 9.39 11.29
N MET A 331 -1.94 9.15 11.42
CA MET A 331 -2.94 9.64 10.47
C MET A 331 -3.04 11.17 10.46
N GLU A 332 -3.04 11.81 11.63
CA GLU A 332 -3.06 13.26 11.78
C GLU A 332 -1.80 13.90 11.16
N LEU A 333 -0.62 13.42 11.49
CA LEU A 333 0.65 13.89 10.92
C LEU A 333 0.73 13.68 9.41
N THR A 334 0.17 12.57 8.91
CA THR A 334 0.08 12.31 7.46
C THR A 334 -0.84 13.32 6.78
N ARG A 335 -1.97 13.65 7.39
CA ARG A 335 -2.89 14.67 6.87
C ARG A 335 -2.24 16.05 6.84
N GLU A 336 -1.54 16.45 7.91
CA GLU A 336 -0.79 17.71 7.97
C GLU A 336 0.31 17.76 6.89
N ASN A 337 1.01 16.66 6.66
CA ASN A 337 2.02 16.55 5.62
C ASN A 337 1.42 16.70 4.21
N ILE A 338 0.26 16.10 3.96
CA ILE A 338 -0.50 16.27 2.72
C ILE A 338 -0.88 17.73 2.50
N GLU A 339 -1.36 18.42 3.54
CA GLU A 339 -1.72 19.82 3.50
C GLU A 339 -0.51 20.72 3.22
N GLU A 340 0.63 20.46 3.86
CA GLU A 340 1.88 21.18 3.62
C GLU A 340 2.40 20.99 2.19
N ILE A 341 2.36 19.75 1.67
CA ILE A 341 2.71 19.47 0.26
C ILE A 341 1.78 20.26 -0.67
N GLY A 342 0.47 20.27 -0.39
CA GLY A 342 -0.51 21.04 -1.13
C GLY A 342 -0.20 22.54 -1.12
N ASN A 343 0.13 23.09 0.05
CA ASN A 343 0.52 24.50 0.22
C ASN A 343 1.75 24.84 -0.63
N GLN A 344 2.78 24.00 -0.59
CA GLN A 344 3.99 24.20 -1.39
C GLN A 344 3.72 24.18 -2.89
N ILE A 345 2.84 23.28 -3.36
CA ILE A 345 2.39 23.23 -4.76
C ILE A 345 1.65 24.51 -5.12
N ALA A 346 0.71 24.94 -4.26
CA ALA A 346 -0.10 26.15 -4.46
C ALA A 346 0.73 27.45 -4.39
N GLU A 347 1.83 27.45 -3.65
CA GLU A 347 2.82 28.53 -3.62
C GLU A 347 3.77 28.49 -4.81
N GLY A 348 3.76 27.42 -5.62
CA GLY A 348 4.60 27.29 -6.80
C GLY A 348 6.05 26.93 -6.52
N LYS A 349 6.34 26.26 -5.40
CA LYS A 349 7.69 25.79 -5.10
C LYS A 349 8.06 24.62 -6.01
N ILE A 350 9.06 24.84 -6.87
CA ILE A 350 9.53 23.88 -7.87
C ILE A 350 11.03 23.59 -7.75
N ALA A 351 11.59 23.77 -6.59
CA ALA A 351 13.03 23.60 -6.37
C ALA A 351 13.51 22.19 -6.75
N ILE A 352 14.74 22.12 -7.29
CA ILE A 352 15.45 20.85 -7.53
C ILE A 352 16.08 20.40 -6.22
N GLU A 353 15.30 19.77 -5.37
CA GLU A 353 15.71 19.29 -4.04
C GLU A 353 15.28 17.82 -3.86
N PRO A 354 15.88 16.88 -4.62
CA PRO A 354 15.51 15.49 -4.51
C PRO A 354 15.78 14.96 -3.11
N TYR A 355 14.82 14.19 -2.57
CA TYR A 355 14.94 13.55 -1.27
C TYR A 355 15.96 12.43 -1.28
N LYS A 356 16.63 12.18 -0.15
CA LYS A 356 17.54 11.06 0.06
C LYS A 356 17.38 10.50 1.47
N ASN A 357 16.98 9.23 1.56
CA ASN A 357 17.10 8.44 2.77
C ASN A 357 18.39 7.58 2.76
N LYS A 358 18.48 6.63 3.70
CA LYS A 358 19.67 5.74 3.82
C LYS A 358 19.85 4.82 2.61
N SER A 359 18.75 4.41 1.97
CA SER A 359 18.70 3.37 0.94
C SER A 359 18.51 3.91 -0.46
N ASN A 360 17.68 4.96 -0.62
CA ASN A 360 17.19 5.42 -1.91
C ASN A 360 17.27 6.93 -2.05
N THR A 361 17.27 7.38 -3.30
CA THR A 361 17.16 8.81 -3.64
C THR A 361 15.96 9.05 -4.55
N GLY A 362 15.38 10.24 -4.49
CA GLY A 362 14.33 10.68 -5.42
C GLY A 362 14.78 10.69 -6.90
N CYS A 363 16.08 10.50 -7.14
CA CYS A 363 16.65 10.44 -8.48
C CYS A 363 16.79 9.01 -9.03
N ASP A 364 16.68 7.96 -8.23
CA ASP A 364 17.04 6.60 -8.65
C ASP A 364 16.21 6.11 -9.84
N TYR A 365 14.91 6.37 -9.84
CA TYR A 365 13.96 6.01 -10.91
C TYR A 365 13.28 7.23 -11.53
N CYS A 366 13.97 8.40 -11.51
CA CYS A 366 13.40 9.63 -12.04
C CYS A 366 13.44 9.65 -13.57
N GLU A 367 12.27 9.77 -14.20
CA GLU A 367 12.09 9.88 -15.66
C GLU A 367 12.79 11.14 -16.25
N PHE A 368 13.03 12.15 -15.41
CA PHE A 368 13.51 13.48 -15.82
C PHE A 368 15.00 13.71 -15.61
N LYS A 369 15.80 12.68 -15.32
CA LYS A 369 17.26 12.82 -15.11
C LYS A 369 17.96 13.54 -16.25
N ASN A 370 17.58 13.21 -17.50
CA ASN A 370 18.16 13.76 -18.71
C ASN A 370 17.76 15.23 -18.98
N ILE A 371 16.76 15.74 -18.29
CA ILE A 371 16.31 17.14 -18.38
C ILE A 371 16.87 17.94 -17.21
N CYS A 372 16.80 17.37 -16.00
CA CYS A 372 17.17 18.02 -14.75
C CYS A 372 18.68 18.18 -14.58
N HIS A 373 19.49 17.21 -15.04
CA HIS A 373 20.94 17.15 -14.87
C HIS A 373 21.43 17.39 -13.43
N PHE A 374 20.61 17.00 -12.42
CA PHE A 374 21.03 17.09 -11.03
C PHE A 374 22.21 16.17 -10.76
N ASP A 375 23.32 16.76 -10.28
CA ASP A 375 24.51 16.02 -9.85
C ASP A 375 25.13 16.73 -8.65
N VAL A 376 25.35 15.99 -7.56
CA VAL A 376 25.99 16.51 -6.34
C VAL A 376 27.47 16.94 -6.55
N LYS A 377 28.11 16.49 -7.63
CA LYS A 377 29.46 16.92 -8.01
C LYS A 377 29.46 18.34 -8.53
N ASN A 378 28.33 18.83 -9.03
CA ASN A 378 28.17 20.23 -9.41
C ASN A 378 27.97 21.06 -8.14
N GLY A 379 28.94 21.92 -7.83
CA GLY A 379 28.97 22.67 -6.58
C GLY A 379 27.66 23.38 -6.26
N GLY A 380 27.12 23.12 -5.07
CA GLY A 380 25.88 23.68 -4.54
C GLY A 380 24.64 22.78 -4.67
N ASN A 381 24.71 21.64 -5.37
CA ASN A 381 23.61 20.68 -5.41
C ASN A 381 23.67 19.74 -4.21
N GLN A 382 22.57 19.60 -3.51
CA GLN A 382 22.45 18.73 -2.34
C GLN A 382 21.10 17.98 -2.35
N TYR A 383 21.12 16.76 -1.84
CA TYR A 383 19.89 16.05 -1.53
C TYR A 383 19.24 16.63 -0.27
N ARG A 384 17.92 16.76 -0.26
CA ARG A 384 17.16 16.99 0.95
C ARG A 384 17.18 15.71 1.78
N ARG A 385 17.54 15.82 3.04
CA ARG A 385 17.58 14.69 3.99
C ARG A 385 16.32 14.68 4.86
N PRO A 386 15.96 13.50 5.44
CA PRO A 386 14.88 13.44 6.43
C PRO A 386 15.16 14.39 7.59
N ASP A 387 14.12 15.02 8.07
CA ASP A 387 14.17 15.77 9.31
C ASP A 387 14.05 14.79 10.49
N ASN A 388 15.21 14.29 10.96
CA ASN A 388 15.28 13.27 12.01
C ASN A 388 14.74 13.75 13.36
N ALA A 389 14.52 15.06 13.54
CA ALA A 389 14.05 15.63 14.81
C ALA A 389 12.56 15.43 15.04
N VAL A 390 11.77 15.29 13.98
CA VAL A 390 10.28 15.24 14.08
C VAL A 390 9.79 13.81 14.34
N SER A 391 10.47 12.79 13.82
CA SER A 391 9.92 11.43 13.74
C SER A 391 9.79 10.68 15.06
N TYR A 392 10.63 10.91 16.05
CA TYR A 392 10.60 10.16 17.32
C TYR A 392 10.13 10.97 18.53
N THR A 393 10.29 12.29 18.51
CA THR A 393 9.91 13.14 19.63
C THR A 393 8.41 13.36 19.73
N HIS A 394 7.68 13.44 18.61
CA HIS A 394 6.23 13.60 18.64
C HIS A 394 5.50 12.33 19.10
N LEU A 395 5.91 11.14 18.64
CA LEU A 395 5.34 9.89 19.12
C LEU A 395 5.62 9.64 20.61
N ARG A 396 6.82 10.00 21.11
CA ARG A 396 7.16 9.87 22.54
C ARG A 396 6.48 10.95 23.40
N ALA A 397 6.24 12.14 22.89
CA ALA A 397 5.56 13.21 23.64
C ALA A 397 4.08 12.89 23.91
N HIS A 398 3.43 12.12 23.04
CA HIS A 398 2.06 11.64 23.25
C HIS A 398 1.99 10.47 24.25
N GLU A 399 3.01 9.57 24.30
CA GLU A 399 3.11 8.53 25.33
C GLU A 399 3.17 9.13 26.76
N THR A 400 3.78 10.29 26.92
CA THR A 400 3.87 10.96 28.24
C THR A 400 2.61 11.73 28.62
N ARG A 401 1.75 12.10 27.68
CA ARG A 401 0.45 12.80 27.96
C ARG A 401 -0.69 11.84 28.28
N SER A 402 -0.65 10.61 27.83
CA SER A 402 -1.68 9.60 28.15
C SER A 402 -1.44 8.89 29.48
N ASN A 403 -0.31 9.14 30.17
CA ASN A 403 0.04 8.62 31.48
C ASN A 403 -0.10 9.66 32.61
N LEU A 404 -0.75 10.80 32.37
CA LEU A 404 -1.17 11.81 33.35
C LEU A 404 -2.68 11.96 33.31
#